data_6ceb6f655c145e761776f4d6a5b12e6d
#
_entry.id   6ceb6f655c145e761776f4d6a5b12e6d
#
_cell.length_a   1.000
_cell.length_b   1.000
_cell.length_c   1.000
_cell.angle_alpha   90.00
_cell.angle_beta   90.00
_cell.angle_gamma   90.00
#
_symmetry.space_group_name_H-M   'P 1'
#
loop_
_entity.id
_entity.type
_entity.pdbx_description
1 polymer ?
#
loop_
_entity_poly.entity_id
_entity_poly.type
_entity_poly.pdbx_seq_one_letter_code
_entity_poly.pdbx_strand_id
1 'polypeptide(L)'
;MHSLRYAILAGGLGFCSVLHAQTPDGTHYHVGAVSNYVFRGIAQSDDHPALQGGVDYKHPGGLYAGAWGTTQDIPNTQSHLRVDGYAGFAYQAAQGPGFDIGGRAYSNAFVFPGQARDFFWELYGSLNFGPAMVKLSHDFDGQDTYAEGEVDYDLGSGVILGLHAGHYFMKSPGLGDDYSDFSIGVRKMFNSLEAKLAVTATTQDPSSDANDTTLILALKYQF
;
A
#
# COMPACT_ATOMS: atom_id res chain seq x y z
N MET A 1 30.05 0.22 -16.08
CA MET A 1 28.76 0.83 -16.40
C MET A 1 27.72 0.14 -15.50
N HIS A 2 27.46 0.71 -14.32
CA HIS A 2 26.46 0.18 -13.40
C HIS A 2 25.11 0.73 -13.85
N SER A 3 24.27 -0.14 -14.39
CA SER A 3 22.87 0.20 -14.64
C SER A 3 22.19 0.41 -13.28
N LEU A 4 21.95 1.66 -12.93
CA LEU A 4 21.14 2.04 -11.78
C LEU A 4 19.72 1.52 -12.03
N ARG A 5 19.36 0.40 -11.43
CA ARG A 5 18.02 -0.15 -11.47
C ARG A 5 17.24 0.46 -10.30
N TYR A 6 16.47 1.48 -10.58
CA TYR A 6 15.56 2.07 -9.59
C TYR A 6 14.42 1.09 -9.30
N ALA A 7 14.33 0.63 -8.06
CA ALA A 7 13.19 -0.11 -7.57
C ALA A 7 12.11 0.89 -7.16
N ILE A 8 11.10 1.09 -7.99
CA ILE A 8 9.93 1.85 -7.61
C ILE A 8 9.01 0.91 -6.86
N LEU A 9 8.90 1.11 -5.57
CA LEU A 9 7.98 0.41 -4.68
C LEU A 9 6.84 1.38 -4.38
N ALA A 10 5.81 1.35 -5.21
CA ALA A 10 4.58 2.07 -4.95
C ALA A 10 3.74 1.27 -3.95
N GLY A 11 3.42 1.84 -2.82
CA GLY A 11 2.49 1.22 -1.88
C GLY A 11 2.45 1.95 -0.56
N GLY A 12 1.26 2.31 -0.12
CA GLY A 12 1.02 2.76 1.25
C GLY A 12 1.63 1.80 2.28
N LEU A 13 1.62 2.18 3.55
CA LEU A 13 2.30 1.47 4.65
C LEU A 13 1.92 0.00 4.89
N GLY A 14 0.91 -0.54 4.20
CA GLY A 14 0.74 -1.98 4.01
C GLY A 14 1.71 -2.49 2.95
N PHE A 15 2.23 -3.70 3.09
CA PHE A 15 3.08 -4.39 2.11
C PHE A 15 2.41 -4.66 0.74
N CYS A 16 1.27 -4.03 0.48
CA CYS A 16 0.61 -4.10 -0.81
C CYS A 16 1.28 -3.15 -1.82
N SER A 17 2.60 -3.23 -1.88
CA SER A 17 3.37 -2.57 -2.93
C SER A 17 3.11 -3.29 -4.23
N VAL A 18 2.58 -2.58 -5.19
CA VAL A 18 2.47 -3.07 -6.56
C VAL A 18 3.88 -3.12 -7.14
N LEU A 19 4.61 -4.18 -6.85
CA LEU A 19 5.99 -4.47 -7.28
C LEU A 19 6.05 -4.80 -8.78
N HIS A 20 5.45 -3.98 -9.66
CA HIS A 20 5.29 -4.39 -11.06
C HIS A 20 6.54 -4.23 -11.91
N ALA A 21 7.45 -3.33 -11.59
CA ALA A 21 8.55 -3.02 -12.50
C ALA A 21 9.80 -3.92 -12.37
N GLN A 22 9.98 -4.65 -11.27
CA GLN A 22 11.22 -5.40 -11.02
C GLN A 22 11.05 -6.85 -10.56
N THR A 23 9.83 -7.30 -10.28
CA THR A 23 9.57 -8.70 -10.01
C THR A 23 9.73 -9.47 -11.31
N PRO A 24 10.48 -10.58 -11.35
CA PRO A 24 10.53 -11.45 -12.53
C PRO A 24 9.14 -11.89 -12.95
N ASP A 25 8.98 -12.28 -14.22
CA ASP A 25 7.72 -12.85 -14.67
C ASP A 25 7.47 -14.19 -13.97
N GLY A 26 6.21 -14.52 -13.70
CA GLY A 26 5.81 -15.73 -13.00
C GLY A 26 5.02 -15.49 -11.73
N THR A 27 5.01 -16.50 -10.86
CA THR A 27 4.29 -16.48 -9.58
C THR A 27 5.27 -16.20 -8.43
N HIS A 28 4.92 -15.29 -7.57
CA HIS A 28 5.70 -14.88 -6.40
C HIS A 28 4.85 -14.99 -5.15
N TYR A 29 5.46 -15.42 -4.06
CA TYR A 29 4.80 -15.51 -2.75
C TYR A 29 5.56 -14.62 -1.77
N HIS A 30 4.82 -14.06 -0.82
CA HIS A 30 5.44 -13.33 0.28
C HIS A 30 4.66 -13.54 1.57
N VAL A 31 5.38 -13.48 2.68
CA VAL A 31 4.82 -13.43 4.04
C VAL A 31 5.53 -12.35 4.82
N GLY A 32 4.86 -11.77 5.80
CA GLY A 32 5.44 -10.72 6.61
C GLY A 32 4.70 -10.47 7.90
N ALA A 33 5.25 -9.57 8.69
CA ALA A 33 4.64 -9.05 9.89
C ALA A 33 4.93 -7.56 10.01
N VAL A 34 3.98 -6.82 10.56
CA VAL A 34 4.11 -5.40 10.89
C VAL A 34 3.74 -5.17 12.35
N SER A 35 4.37 -4.20 13.00
CA SER A 35 4.05 -3.85 14.38
C SER A 35 2.66 -3.25 14.54
N ASN A 36 2.17 -2.53 13.52
CA ASN A 36 0.82 -2.02 13.40
C ASN A 36 0.47 -1.94 11.92
N TYR A 37 -0.69 -2.46 11.53
CA TYR A 37 -1.18 -2.36 10.17
C TYR A 37 -1.92 -1.02 9.97
N VAL A 38 -1.38 -0.16 9.13
CA VAL A 38 -1.97 1.14 8.79
C VAL A 38 -2.37 1.16 7.32
N PHE A 39 -3.60 1.60 7.03
CA PHE A 39 -4.13 1.76 5.68
C PHE A 39 -4.55 3.21 5.45
N ARG A 40 -3.89 3.89 4.51
CA ARG A 40 -4.13 5.32 4.20
C ARG A 40 -4.14 6.20 5.46
N GLY A 41 -3.11 6.05 6.30
CA GLY A 41 -2.96 6.82 7.54
C GLY A 41 -3.76 6.31 8.74
N ILE A 42 -4.65 5.33 8.58
CA ILE A 42 -5.54 4.84 9.64
C ILE A 42 -5.10 3.46 10.11
N ALA A 43 -4.86 3.30 11.42
CA ALA A 43 -4.54 2.01 12.04
C ALA A 43 -5.72 1.03 11.91
N GLN A 44 -5.39 -0.20 11.50
CA GLN A 44 -6.35 -1.27 11.23
C GLN A 44 -6.16 -2.48 12.16
N SER A 45 -5.16 -2.45 13.02
CA SER A 45 -4.85 -3.54 13.93
C SER A 45 -4.77 -3.10 15.40
N ASP A 46 -5.37 -1.95 15.73
CA ASP A 46 -5.48 -1.42 17.10
C ASP A 46 -4.12 -1.46 17.84
N ASP A 47 -3.08 -0.95 17.20
CA ASP A 47 -1.68 -0.96 17.68
C ASP A 47 -1.10 -2.36 17.97
N HIS A 48 -1.77 -3.43 17.52
CA HIS A 48 -1.27 -4.78 17.64
C HIS A 48 -0.51 -5.24 16.38
N PRO A 49 0.46 -6.16 16.53
CA PRO A 49 1.13 -6.76 15.39
C PRO A 49 0.16 -7.47 14.45
N ALA A 50 0.36 -7.29 13.14
CA ALA A 50 -0.42 -7.96 12.11
C ALA A 50 0.48 -8.87 11.26
N LEU A 51 -0.03 -10.05 10.93
CA LEU A 51 0.57 -10.99 9.98
C LEU A 51 0.01 -10.72 8.59
N GLN A 52 0.87 -10.77 7.58
CA GLN A 52 0.53 -10.46 6.20
C GLN A 52 1.07 -11.53 5.26
N GLY A 53 0.40 -11.74 4.13
CA GLY A 53 0.89 -12.64 3.11
C GLY A 53 0.15 -12.46 1.80
N GLY A 54 0.76 -12.92 0.71
CA GLY A 54 0.14 -12.81 -0.59
C GLY A 54 0.80 -13.66 -1.66
N VAL A 55 0.12 -13.70 -2.79
CA VAL A 55 0.56 -14.32 -4.03
C VAL A 55 0.32 -13.36 -5.17
N ASP A 56 1.34 -13.17 -6.00
CA ASP A 56 1.33 -12.33 -7.18
C ASP A 56 1.66 -13.16 -8.41
N TYR A 57 0.95 -12.96 -9.49
CA TYR A 57 1.30 -13.46 -10.80
C TYR A 57 1.55 -12.30 -11.76
N LYS A 58 2.68 -12.32 -12.45
CA LYS A 58 3.05 -11.34 -13.47
C LYS A 58 3.29 -12.02 -14.79
N HIS A 59 2.61 -11.55 -15.83
CA HIS A 59 2.79 -11.99 -17.21
C HIS A 59 3.82 -11.11 -17.93
N PRO A 60 4.69 -11.67 -18.83
CA PRO A 60 5.69 -10.90 -19.58
C PRO A 60 5.10 -9.73 -20.39
N GLY A 61 3.84 -9.82 -20.77
CA GLY A 61 3.12 -8.76 -21.49
C GLY A 61 2.59 -7.63 -20.63
N GLY A 62 2.91 -7.60 -19.32
CA GLY A 62 2.51 -6.53 -18.39
C GLY A 62 1.21 -6.79 -17.63
N LEU A 63 0.42 -7.81 -17.98
CA LEU A 63 -0.73 -8.21 -17.17
C LEU A 63 -0.28 -8.78 -15.84
N TYR A 64 -1.04 -8.52 -14.79
CA TYR A 64 -0.81 -9.09 -13.46
C TYR A 64 -2.11 -9.35 -12.72
N ALA A 65 -2.07 -10.25 -11.76
CA ALA A 65 -3.13 -10.50 -10.80
C ALA A 65 -2.53 -11.00 -9.49
N GLY A 66 -3.22 -10.77 -8.38
CA GLY A 66 -2.76 -11.25 -7.08
C GLY A 66 -3.85 -11.27 -6.04
N ALA A 67 -3.49 -11.85 -4.90
CA ALA A 67 -4.29 -11.81 -3.69
C ALA A 67 -3.36 -11.53 -2.50
N TRP A 68 -3.84 -10.75 -1.57
CA TRP A 68 -3.13 -10.37 -0.36
C TRP A 68 -4.06 -10.45 0.84
N GLY A 69 -3.53 -10.82 1.99
CA GLY A 69 -4.29 -10.86 3.23
C GLY A 69 -3.48 -10.37 4.41
N THR A 70 -4.18 -9.86 5.42
CA THR A 70 -3.62 -9.40 6.69
C THR A 70 -4.55 -9.72 7.84
N THR A 71 -3.97 -10.04 8.99
CA THR A 71 -4.76 -9.97 10.22
C THR A 71 -5.01 -8.51 10.57
N GLN A 72 -6.15 -8.24 11.15
CA GLN A 72 -6.55 -6.90 11.62
C GLN A 72 -7.31 -7.02 12.93
N ASP A 73 -7.42 -5.93 13.67
CA ASP A 73 -8.24 -5.83 14.87
C ASP A 73 -8.96 -4.48 14.83
N ILE A 74 -10.21 -4.51 14.37
CA ILE A 74 -10.99 -3.29 14.21
C ILE A 74 -11.91 -3.16 15.41
N PRO A 75 -11.76 -2.11 16.26
CA PRO A 75 -12.58 -1.92 17.45
C PRO A 75 -14.08 -1.97 17.13
N ASN A 76 -14.82 -2.68 17.99
CA ASN A 76 -16.27 -2.89 17.88
C ASN A 76 -16.75 -3.68 16.66
N THR A 77 -15.87 -4.43 16.00
CA THR A 77 -16.23 -5.35 14.91
C THR A 77 -15.76 -6.77 15.23
N GLN A 78 -16.22 -7.75 14.44
CA GLN A 78 -15.69 -9.13 14.48
C GLN A 78 -14.73 -9.38 13.30
N SER A 79 -14.20 -8.34 12.70
CA SER A 79 -13.34 -8.46 11.53
C SER A 79 -11.87 -8.59 11.95
N HIS A 80 -11.36 -9.81 11.92
CA HIS A 80 -9.97 -10.13 12.28
C HIS A 80 -9.10 -10.49 11.08
N LEU A 81 -9.67 -10.52 9.89
CA LEU A 81 -8.96 -10.86 8.65
C LEU A 81 -9.48 -10.00 7.51
N ARG A 82 -8.56 -9.41 6.76
CA ARG A 82 -8.82 -8.76 5.48
C ARG A 82 -8.16 -9.56 4.36
N VAL A 83 -8.86 -9.72 3.24
CA VAL A 83 -8.33 -10.31 2.02
C VAL A 83 -8.65 -9.39 0.85
N ASP A 84 -7.65 -9.01 0.08
CA ASP A 84 -7.76 -8.20 -1.11
C ASP A 84 -7.42 -9.04 -2.34
N GLY A 85 -8.18 -8.88 -3.42
CA GLY A 85 -7.86 -9.39 -4.73
C GLY A 85 -7.63 -8.25 -5.71
N TYR A 86 -6.67 -8.37 -6.62
CA TYR A 86 -6.35 -7.33 -7.59
C TYR A 86 -5.90 -7.89 -8.93
N ALA A 87 -6.13 -7.11 -9.98
CA ALA A 87 -5.61 -7.38 -11.31
C ALA A 87 -5.42 -6.07 -12.08
N GLY A 88 -4.50 -6.08 -13.05
CA GLY A 88 -4.22 -4.88 -13.82
C GLY A 88 -3.24 -5.12 -14.95
N PHE A 89 -2.80 -4.00 -15.52
CA PHE A 89 -1.80 -3.95 -16.57
C PHE A 89 -0.80 -2.83 -16.25
N ALA A 90 0.48 -3.19 -16.18
CA ALA A 90 1.57 -2.26 -15.95
C ALA A 90 2.53 -2.25 -17.15
N TYR A 91 2.99 -1.08 -17.50
CA TYR A 91 4.00 -0.86 -18.52
C TYR A 91 5.09 0.06 -18.01
N GLN A 92 6.34 -0.27 -18.27
CA GLN A 92 7.49 0.56 -17.96
C GLN A 92 8.34 0.73 -19.21
N ALA A 93 8.51 1.97 -19.66
CA ALA A 93 9.43 2.26 -20.75
C ALA A 93 10.87 1.95 -20.32
N ALA A 94 11.70 1.47 -21.26
CA ALA A 94 13.12 1.18 -20.99
C ALA A 94 13.89 2.44 -20.54
N GLN A 95 13.50 3.59 -21.03
CA GLN A 95 13.93 4.92 -20.59
C GLN A 95 12.70 5.84 -20.63
N GLY A 96 12.25 6.32 -19.48
CA GLY A 96 11.11 7.21 -19.41
C GLY A 96 10.03 6.76 -18.42
N PRO A 97 8.82 7.31 -18.56
CA PRO A 97 7.73 7.04 -17.65
C PRO A 97 7.18 5.61 -17.81
N GLY A 98 6.61 5.10 -16.73
CA GLY A 98 5.75 3.93 -16.70
C GLY A 98 4.34 4.30 -16.31
N PHE A 99 3.40 3.39 -16.53
CA PHE A 99 2.04 3.51 -16.02
C PHE A 99 1.52 2.15 -15.55
N ASP A 100 0.53 2.20 -14.68
CA ASP A 100 -0.19 1.04 -14.19
C ASP A 100 -1.68 1.39 -14.09
N ILE A 101 -2.54 0.51 -14.59
CA ILE A 101 -3.99 0.61 -14.45
C ILE A 101 -4.53 -0.72 -13.97
N GLY A 102 -5.43 -0.69 -12.99
CA GLY A 102 -5.97 -1.92 -12.44
C GLY A 102 -7.19 -1.71 -11.57
N GLY A 103 -7.69 -2.82 -11.06
CA GLY A 103 -8.76 -2.85 -10.07
C GLY A 103 -8.35 -3.64 -8.86
N ARG A 104 -8.90 -3.28 -7.71
CA ARG A 104 -8.74 -3.97 -6.44
C ARG A 104 -10.07 -4.11 -5.75
N ALA A 105 -10.33 -5.31 -5.27
CA ALA A 105 -11.45 -5.65 -4.42
C ALA A 105 -10.94 -5.86 -2.99
N TYR A 106 -11.60 -5.27 -2.04
CA TYR A 106 -11.27 -5.32 -0.62
C TYR A 106 -12.37 -6.06 0.13
N SER A 107 -12.01 -7.05 0.95
CA SER A 107 -12.95 -7.68 1.88
C SER A 107 -12.70 -7.17 3.30
N ASN A 108 -13.76 -6.97 4.06
CA ASN A 108 -13.69 -6.56 5.46
C ASN A 108 -12.80 -5.33 5.69
N ALA A 109 -12.75 -4.42 4.73
CA ALA A 109 -11.92 -3.25 4.84
C ALA A 109 -12.60 -2.21 5.73
N PHE A 110 -11.82 -1.72 6.67
CA PHE A 110 -12.20 -0.58 7.49
C PHE A 110 -11.77 0.71 6.80
N VAL A 111 -12.70 1.58 6.52
CA VAL A 111 -12.41 2.86 5.90
C VAL A 111 -12.43 3.98 6.93
N PHE A 112 -13.21 3.83 8.02
CA PHE A 112 -13.34 4.85 9.09
C PHE A 112 -13.66 4.23 10.45
N PRO A 113 -13.32 4.92 11.58
CA PRO A 113 -13.69 4.50 12.92
C PRO A 113 -15.21 4.28 13.04
N GLY A 114 -15.61 3.04 13.33
CA GLY A 114 -17.01 2.65 13.53
C GLY A 114 -17.78 2.21 12.28
N GLN A 115 -17.18 2.16 11.10
CA GLN A 115 -17.84 1.71 9.88
C GLN A 115 -16.97 0.71 9.11
N ALA A 116 -17.20 -0.58 9.30
CA ALA A 116 -16.65 -1.63 8.45
C ALA A 116 -17.50 -1.79 7.19
N ARG A 117 -16.86 -1.88 6.05
CA ARG A 117 -17.48 -2.34 4.79
C ARG A 117 -17.08 -3.78 4.56
N ASP A 118 -18.05 -4.66 4.40
CA ASP A 118 -17.80 -6.08 4.15
C ASP A 118 -17.08 -6.30 2.82
N PHE A 119 -17.36 -5.45 1.83
CA PHE A 119 -16.76 -5.51 0.51
C PHE A 119 -16.85 -4.15 -0.19
N PHE A 120 -15.78 -3.73 -0.85
CA PHE A 120 -15.81 -2.65 -1.84
C PHE A 120 -14.69 -2.84 -2.87
N TRP A 121 -14.76 -2.14 -3.98
CA TRP A 121 -13.75 -2.22 -5.03
C TRP A 121 -13.38 -0.85 -5.58
N GLU A 122 -12.16 -0.72 -6.04
CA GLU A 122 -11.61 0.49 -6.63
C GLU A 122 -11.00 0.20 -7.98
N LEU A 123 -11.10 1.16 -8.89
CA LEU A 123 -10.19 1.27 -10.03
C LEU A 123 -9.08 2.26 -9.69
N TYR A 124 -7.91 1.97 -10.18
CA TYR A 124 -6.76 2.86 -10.00
C TYR A 124 -5.95 3.03 -11.27
N GLY A 125 -5.25 4.17 -11.34
CA GLY A 125 -4.26 4.46 -12.35
C GLY A 125 -3.06 5.17 -11.73
N SER A 126 -1.84 4.81 -12.12
CA SER A 126 -0.62 5.46 -11.68
C SER A 126 0.31 5.80 -12.83
N LEU A 127 1.14 6.81 -12.60
CA LEU A 127 2.26 7.20 -13.46
C LEU A 127 3.55 7.18 -12.65
N ASN A 128 4.60 6.59 -13.23
CA ASN A 128 5.90 6.44 -12.62
C ASN A 128 6.94 7.24 -13.38
N PHE A 129 7.71 8.07 -12.67
CA PHE A 129 8.74 8.95 -13.22
C PHE A 129 10.06 8.77 -12.44
N GLY A 130 10.86 7.79 -12.84
CA GLY A 130 12.08 7.46 -12.11
C GLY A 130 11.78 7.06 -10.66
N PRO A 131 12.25 7.82 -9.65
CA PRO A 131 12.01 7.51 -8.24
C PRO A 131 10.62 7.94 -7.73
N ALA A 132 9.84 8.68 -8.53
CA ALA A 132 8.56 9.24 -8.13
C ALA A 132 7.39 8.51 -8.79
N MET A 133 6.30 8.41 -8.04
CA MET A 133 5.02 7.87 -8.50
C MET A 133 3.89 8.80 -8.06
N VAL A 134 2.86 8.92 -8.91
CA VAL A 134 1.55 9.47 -8.53
C VAL A 134 0.47 8.48 -8.89
N LYS A 135 -0.56 8.34 -8.05
CA LYS A 135 -1.65 7.39 -8.26
C LYS A 135 -2.98 7.99 -7.81
N LEU A 136 -4.03 7.63 -8.54
CA LEU A 136 -5.43 7.89 -8.20
C LEU A 136 -6.16 6.56 -8.08
N SER A 137 -6.94 6.40 -7.01
CA SER A 137 -7.85 5.28 -6.79
C SER A 137 -9.25 5.82 -6.57
N HIS A 138 -10.25 5.21 -7.20
CA HIS A 138 -11.64 5.63 -7.09
C HIS A 138 -12.55 4.45 -6.74
N ASP A 139 -13.29 4.60 -5.63
CA ASP A 139 -14.36 3.70 -5.21
C ASP A 139 -15.68 4.16 -5.82
N PHE A 140 -16.26 3.34 -6.70
CA PHE A 140 -17.51 3.67 -7.39
C PHE A 140 -18.75 3.51 -6.50
N ASP A 141 -18.69 2.68 -5.47
CA ASP A 141 -19.81 2.47 -4.55
C ASP A 141 -19.91 3.64 -3.56
N GLY A 142 -18.78 4.09 -3.01
CA GLY A 142 -18.69 5.23 -2.11
C GLY A 142 -18.52 6.57 -2.82
N GLN A 143 -18.15 6.56 -4.11
CA GLN A 143 -17.73 7.75 -4.87
C GLN A 143 -16.52 8.49 -4.27
N ASP A 144 -15.75 7.81 -3.43
CA ASP A 144 -14.58 8.35 -2.78
C ASP A 144 -13.36 8.23 -3.69
N THR A 145 -12.44 9.18 -3.57
CA THR A 145 -11.20 9.18 -4.36
C THR A 145 -10.01 9.35 -3.45
N TYR A 146 -8.99 8.52 -3.65
CA TYR A 146 -7.71 8.66 -2.97
C TYR A 146 -6.62 9.01 -3.99
N ALA A 147 -5.95 10.15 -3.75
CA ALA A 147 -4.80 10.58 -4.53
C ALA A 147 -3.54 10.41 -3.68
N GLU A 148 -2.51 9.80 -4.23
CA GLU A 148 -1.26 9.58 -3.52
C GLU A 148 -0.03 9.88 -4.39
N GLY A 149 1.04 10.28 -3.73
CA GLY A 149 2.36 10.44 -4.33
C GLY A 149 3.43 9.81 -3.46
N GLU A 150 4.41 9.19 -4.11
CA GLU A 150 5.55 8.55 -3.44
C GLU A 150 6.85 8.95 -4.11
N VAL A 151 7.90 9.02 -3.31
CA VAL A 151 9.28 9.19 -3.79
C VAL A 151 10.19 8.26 -3.02
N ASP A 152 10.95 7.45 -3.77
CA ASP A 152 11.96 6.56 -3.25
C ASP A 152 13.37 7.06 -3.59
N TYR A 153 14.16 7.34 -2.58
CA TYR A 153 15.52 7.84 -2.74
C TYR A 153 16.53 6.79 -2.27
N ASP A 154 17.40 6.34 -3.18
CA ASP A 154 18.49 5.40 -2.87
C ASP A 154 19.59 6.12 -2.10
N LEU A 155 19.74 5.77 -0.82
CA LEU A 155 20.80 6.27 0.07
C LEU A 155 22.13 5.50 -0.11
N GLY A 156 22.16 4.52 -0.97
CA GLY A 156 23.29 3.60 -1.16
C GLY A 156 23.26 2.40 -0.19
N SER A 157 24.13 1.43 -0.47
CA SER A 157 24.24 0.19 0.32
C SER A 157 22.92 -0.60 0.45
N GLY A 158 21.99 -0.41 -0.52
CA GLY A 158 20.68 -1.07 -0.54
C GLY A 158 19.68 -0.49 0.46
N VAL A 159 19.94 0.71 0.98
CA VAL A 159 19.00 1.44 1.85
C VAL A 159 18.21 2.43 1.00
N ILE A 160 16.89 2.36 1.08
CA ILE A 160 15.97 3.25 0.39
C ILE A 160 15.24 4.11 1.41
N LEU A 161 15.25 5.42 1.23
CA LEU A 161 14.38 6.37 1.92
C LEU A 161 13.10 6.53 1.11
N GLY A 162 11.96 6.23 1.70
CA GLY A 162 10.64 6.41 1.11
C GLY A 162 9.90 7.59 1.75
N LEU A 163 9.29 8.41 0.91
CA LEU A 163 8.39 9.50 1.30
C LEU A 163 7.03 9.24 0.65
N HIS A 164 5.96 9.41 1.40
CA HIS A 164 4.59 9.28 0.91
C HIS A 164 3.73 10.43 1.40
N ALA A 165 2.81 10.88 0.55
CA ALA A 165 1.70 11.76 0.90
C ALA A 165 0.45 11.30 0.16
N GLY A 166 -0.67 11.23 0.87
CA GLY A 166 -1.97 10.88 0.33
C GLY A 166 -3.05 11.87 0.74
N HIS A 167 -4.11 11.95 -0.05
CA HIS A 167 -5.31 12.72 0.26
C HIS A 167 -6.55 11.95 -0.13
N TYR A 168 -7.46 11.83 0.81
CA TYR A 168 -8.75 11.16 0.62
C TYR A 168 -9.85 12.21 0.44
N PHE A 169 -10.42 12.26 -0.76
CA PHE A 169 -11.60 13.06 -1.10
C PHE A 169 -12.84 12.22 -0.83
N MET A 170 -13.60 12.59 0.19
CA MET A 170 -14.75 11.83 0.64
C MET A 170 -16.05 12.44 0.16
N LYS A 171 -16.90 11.62 -0.43
CA LYS A 171 -18.26 12.00 -0.85
C LYS A 171 -19.32 11.13 -0.21
N SER A 172 -18.94 10.01 0.38
CA SER A 172 -19.87 9.11 1.05
C SER A 172 -20.50 9.79 2.26
N PRO A 173 -21.85 9.94 2.30
CA PRO A 173 -22.52 10.58 3.43
C PRO A 173 -22.23 9.86 4.74
N GLY A 174 -21.81 10.61 5.76
CA GLY A 174 -21.61 10.08 7.10
C GLY A 174 -20.25 9.42 7.36
N LEU A 175 -19.33 9.45 6.40
CA LEU A 175 -17.99 8.87 6.58
C LEU A 175 -16.94 9.84 7.12
N GLY A 176 -17.28 11.13 7.33
CA GLY A 176 -16.38 12.15 7.86
C GLY A 176 -15.94 13.15 6.79
N ASP A 177 -14.91 13.94 7.11
CA ASP A 177 -14.34 14.96 6.23
C ASP A 177 -13.14 14.42 5.46
N ASP A 178 -12.75 15.12 4.39
CA ASP A 178 -11.52 14.86 3.66
C ASP A 178 -10.31 14.90 4.60
N TYR A 179 -9.35 14.00 4.37
CA TYR A 179 -8.14 13.98 5.17
C TYR A 179 -6.90 13.68 4.33
N SER A 180 -5.73 13.98 4.90
CA SER A 180 -4.43 13.65 4.31
C SER A 180 -3.65 12.74 5.23
N ASP A 181 -2.82 11.90 4.63
CA ASP A 181 -1.85 11.09 5.35
C ASP A 181 -0.45 11.26 4.77
N PHE A 182 0.53 11.04 5.64
CA PHE A 182 1.94 11.22 5.31
C PHE A 182 2.76 10.10 5.91
N SER A 183 3.82 9.68 5.23
CA SER A 183 4.80 8.82 5.86
C SER A 183 6.22 9.09 5.38
N ILE A 184 7.16 8.81 6.27
CA ILE A 184 8.58 8.75 5.99
C ILE A 184 9.14 7.46 6.56
N GLY A 185 9.96 6.75 5.79
CA GLY A 185 10.54 5.49 6.25
C GLY A 185 11.80 5.12 5.52
N VAL A 186 12.52 4.21 6.10
CA VAL A 186 13.67 3.57 5.46
C VAL A 186 13.42 2.07 5.34
N ARG A 187 13.86 1.48 4.22
CA ARG A 187 13.82 0.03 4.02
C ARG A 187 15.14 -0.48 3.48
N LYS A 188 15.42 -1.74 3.77
CA LYS A 188 16.59 -2.45 3.28
C LYS A 188 16.28 -3.90 2.99
N MET A 189 16.78 -4.40 1.86
CA MET A 189 16.75 -5.81 1.51
C MET A 189 17.99 -6.54 2.06
N PHE A 190 17.76 -7.66 2.71
CA PHE A 190 18.74 -8.63 3.15
C PHE A 190 18.46 -9.95 2.44
N ASN A 191 18.96 -10.12 1.22
CA ASN A 191 18.57 -11.18 0.30
C ASN A 191 17.05 -11.16 0.03
N SER A 192 16.31 -12.17 0.48
CA SER A 192 14.84 -12.27 0.34
C SER A 192 14.06 -11.60 1.47
N LEU A 193 14.73 -11.08 2.50
CA LEU A 193 14.09 -10.41 3.64
C LEU A 193 14.18 -8.90 3.47
N GLU A 194 13.03 -8.22 3.44
CA GLU A 194 12.92 -6.78 3.55
C GLU A 194 12.64 -6.40 5.01
N ALA A 195 13.42 -5.46 5.53
CA ALA A 195 13.13 -4.78 6.79
C ALA A 195 12.80 -3.31 6.51
N LYS A 196 11.72 -2.79 7.13
CA LYS A 196 11.26 -1.42 6.99
C LYS A 196 11.00 -0.81 8.37
N LEU A 197 11.42 0.44 8.54
CA LEU A 197 11.06 1.29 9.67
C LEU A 197 10.45 2.57 9.11
N ALA A 198 9.26 2.95 9.57
CA ALA A 198 8.55 4.12 9.07
C ALA A 198 7.76 4.83 10.18
N VAL A 199 7.57 6.12 10.00
CA VAL A 199 6.61 6.93 10.78
C VAL A 199 5.50 7.36 9.82
N THR A 200 4.26 7.22 10.24
CA THR A 200 3.07 7.70 9.54
C THR A 200 2.29 8.66 10.40
N ALA A 201 1.59 9.60 9.78
CA ALA A 201 0.69 10.54 10.42
C ALA A 201 -0.50 10.84 9.50
N THR A 202 -1.61 11.27 10.08
CA THR A 202 -2.82 11.67 9.36
C THR A 202 -3.39 12.97 9.91
N THR A 203 -4.12 13.71 9.07
CA THR A 203 -4.87 14.92 9.48
C THR A 203 -6.31 14.60 9.91
N GLN A 204 -6.71 13.33 9.88
CA GLN A 204 -8.03 12.95 10.39
C GLN A 204 -8.13 13.27 11.88
N ASP A 205 -9.33 13.65 12.35
CA ASP A 205 -9.58 14.07 13.74
C ASP A 205 -9.06 13.00 14.72
N PRO A 206 -8.15 13.37 15.66
CA PRO A 206 -7.57 12.46 16.63
C PRO A 206 -8.55 12.03 17.74
N SER A 207 -9.87 12.19 17.54
CA SER A 207 -10.89 11.71 18.49
C SER A 207 -10.91 10.19 18.68
N SER A 208 -10.16 9.45 17.86
CA SER A 208 -9.90 8.02 18.03
C SER A 208 -8.39 7.75 18.04
N ASP A 209 -7.92 6.91 18.94
CA ASP A 209 -6.50 6.50 19.05
C ASP A 209 -5.93 5.91 17.73
N ALA A 210 -6.83 5.54 16.80
CA ALA A 210 -6.48 4.99 15.50
C ALA A 210 -5.82 6.00 14.51
N ASN A 211 -5.82 7.28 14.80
CA ASN A 211 -5.38 8.36 13.90
C ASN A 211 -4.12 9.08 14.37
N ASP A 212 -3.42 8.55 15.35
CA ASP A 212 -2.19 9.16 15.86
C ASP A 212 -0.98 8.90 14.95
N THR A 213 0.09 9.65 15.23
CA THR A 213 1.40 9.39 14.60
C THR A 213 1.93 8.05 15.07
N THR A 214 2.12 7.11 14.14
CA THR A 214 2.47 5.73 14.44
C THR A 214 3.86 5.38 13.91
N LEU A 215 4.67 4.74 14.76
CA LEU A 215 5.94 4.11 14.36
C LEU A 215 5.66 2.67 13.92
N ILE A 216 6.10 2.34 12.71
CA ILE A 216 5.88 1.03 12.10
C ILE A 216 7.19 0.34 11.85
N LEU A 217 7.33 -0.87 12.40
CA LEU A 217 8.38 -1.82 12.04
C LEU A 217 7.75 -2.95 11.21
N ALA A 218 8.35 -3.27 10.08
CA ALA A 218 7.83 -4.30 9.20
C ALA A 218 8.95 -5.22 8.68
N LEU A 219 8.64 -6.50 8.58
CA LEU A 219 9.49 -7.52 7.99
C LEU A 219 8.69 -8.28 6.93
N LYS A 220 9.27 -8.46 5.73
CA LYS A 220 8.67 -9.22 4.63
C LYS A 220 9.69 -10.16 4.01
N TYR A 221 9.34 -11.42 3.87
CA TYR A 221 10.11 -12.43 3.16
C TYR A 221 9.45 -12.80 1.84
N GLN A 222 10.25 -12.86 0.77
CA GLN A 222 9.81 -13.21 -0.59
C GLN A 222 10.46 -14.53 -1.03
N PHE A 223 9.69 -15.42 -1.70
CA PHE A 223 10.13 -16.70 -2.20
C PHE A 223 9.41 -17.10 -3.50
#